data_21d11a75f9d2ad20509b21e584cf5348
#
_entry.id   21d11a75f9d2ad20509b21e584cf5348
#
_cell.length_a   1.000
_cell.length_b   1.000
_cell.length_c   1.000
_cell.angle_alpha   90.00
_cell.angle_beta   90.00
_cell.angle_gamma   90.00
#
_symmetry.space_group_name_H-M   'P 1'
#
loop_
_entity.id
_entity.type
_entity.pdbx_description
1 polymer ?
#
loop_
_entity_poly.entity_id
_entity_poly.type
_entity_poly.pdbx_seq_one_letter_code
_entity_poly.pdbx_strand_id
1 'polypeptide(L)'
;MLAPSRLLTFVETPRNQALLAAALILILTLFDLMMPHQNNLLEAHSGSWIVATAMVLCYVILNALVALKVEQVVPYWSQSVMYYLGLLAFTYGWCFLLSGKQIDEVGSFRWLWFVLTMVYMVFFVIARSIKRIIDIANRQDERLRGE
;
A
#
# COMPACT_ATOMS: atom_id res chain seq x y z
N MET A 1 -2.36 -26.52 -18.30
CA MET A 1 -1.86 -25.14 -18.40
C MET A 1 -2.93 -24.22 -17.85
N LEU A 2 -2.79 -23.84 -16.60
CA LEU A 2 -3.66 -22.85 -15.99
C LEU A 2 -3.28 -21.49 -16.64
N ALA A 3 -4.23 -20.87 -17.32
CA ALA A 3 -4.09 -19.53 -17.83
C ALA A 3 -3.48 -18.65 -16.74
N PRO A 4 -2.47 -17.80 -17.03
CA PRO A 4 -1.96 -16.84 -16.07
C PRO A 4 -3.18 -16.09 -15.57
N SER A 5 -3.51 -16.35 -14.32
CA SER A 5 -4.83 -16.08 -13.78
C SER A 5 -5.13 -14.59 -13.97
N ARG A 6 -6.31 -14.28 -14.48
CA ARG A 6 -6.86 -12.91 -14.56
C ARG A 6 -6.68 -12.14 -13.23
N LEU A 7 -6.48 -12.87 -12.14
CA LEU A 7 -6.14 -12.35 -10.81
C LEU A 7 -4.75 -11.68 -10.76
N LEU A 8 -3.73 -12.22 -11.45
CA LEU A 8 -2.40 -11.61 -11.46
C LEU A 8 -2.41 -10.28 -12.23
N THR A 9 -3.04 -10.25 -13.41
CA THR A 9 -3.18 -8.99 -14.19
C THR A 9 -4.04 -7.96 -13.48
N PHE A 10 -5.02 -8.39 -12.68
CA PHE A 10 -5.85 -7.50 -11.87
C PHE A 10 -5.03 -6.83 -10.75
N VAL A 11 -4.13 -7.57 -10.12
CA VAL A 11 -3.27 -7.07 -9.03
C VAL A 11 -2.10 -6.22 -9.54
N GLU A 12 -1.74 -6.30 -10.81
CA GLU A 12 -0.65 -5.52 -11.42
C GLU A 12 -0.98 -4.03 -11.59
N THR A 13 -2.24 -3.64 -11.52
CA THR A 13 -2.63 -2.23 -11.66
C THR A 13 -2.77 -1.55 -10.28
N PRO A 14 -2.10 -0.40 -10.06
CA PRO A 14 -2.12 0.29 -8.76
C PRO A 14 -3.54 0.71 -8.33
N ARG A 15 -4.40 1.01 -9.30
CA ARG A 15 -5.82 1.32 -9.04
C ARG A 15 -6.55 0.16 -8.37
N ASN A 16 -6.41 -1.05 -8.93
CA ASN A 16 -7.11 -2.21 -8.40
C ASN A 16 -6.58 -2.63 -7.03
N GLN A 17 -5.27 -2.47 -6.81
CA GLN A 17 -4.66 -2.69 -5.48
C GLN A 17 -5.23 -1.73 -4.45
N ALA A 18 -5.35 -0.44 -4.78
CA ALA A 18 -5.90 0.56 -3.88
C ALA A 18 -7.39 0.31 -3.58
N LEU A 19 -8.19 -0.06 -4.59
CA LEU A 19 -9.59 -0.43 -4.42
C LEU A 19 -9.75 -1.67 -3.55
N LEU A 20 -8.91 -2.68 -3.74
CA LEU A 20 -8.93 -3.90 -2.94
C LEU A 20 -8.53 -3.59 -1.49
N ALA A 21 -7.50 -2.78 -1.27
CA ALA A 21 -7.11 -2.34 0.06
C ALA A 21 -8.22 -1.53 0.75
N ALA A 22 -8.86 -0.60 0.04
CA ALA A 22 -9.98 0.17 0.56
C ALA A 22 -11.17 -0.73 0.94
N ALA A 23 -11.52 -1.70 0.10
CA ALA A 23 -12.59 -2.66 0.39
C ALA A 23 -12.27 -3.52 1.61
N LEU A 24 -11.02 -3.99 1.73
CA LEU A 24 -10.57 -4.75 2.91
C LEU A 24 -10.59 -3.90 4.19
N ILE A 25 -10.17 -2.64 4.12
CA ILE A 25 -10.27 -1.70 5.25
C ILE A 25 -11.73 -1.59 5.69
N LEU A 26 -12.67 -1.37 4.77
CA LEU A 26 -14.10 -1.28 5.09
C LEU A 26 -14.61 -2.55 5.77
N ILE A 27 -14.35 -3.71 5.18
CA ILE A 27 -14.86 -5.00 5.70
C ILE A 27 -14.26 -5.30 7.07
N LEU A 28 -12.94 -5.17 7.24
CA LEU A 28 -12.27 -5.51 8.48
C LEU A 28 -12.57 -4.55 9.62
N THR A 29 -12.69 -3.25 9.34
CA THR A 29 -13.08 -2.26 10.36
C THR A 29 -14.53 -2.40 10.78
N LEU A 30 -15.44 -2.75 9.86
CA LEU A 30 -16.82 -3.07 10.21
C LEU A 30 -16.90 -4.37 11.02
N PHE A 31 -16.11 -5.36 10.66
CA PHE A 31 -16.03 -6.61 11.43
C PHE A 31 -15.47 -6.36 12.85
N ASP A 32 -14.43 -5.55 12.98
CA ASP A 32 -13.87 -5.14 14.26
C ASP A 32 -14.92 -4.44 15.14
N LEU A 33 -15.76 -3.59 14.54
CA LEU A 33 -16.86 -2.91 15.25
C LEU A 33 -17.94 -3.88 15.74
N MET A 34 -18.15 -5.00 15.03
CA MET A 34 -19.14 -6.02 15.42
C MET A 34 -18.63 -6.97 16.51
N MET A 35 -17.31 -7.02 16.75
CA MET A 35 -16.75 -7.83 17.81
C MET A 35 -17.07 -7.21 19.18
N PRO A 36 -17.61 -7.98 20.13
CA PRO A 36 -17.83 -7.49 21.50
C PRO A 36 -16.49 -7.26 22.18
N HIS A 37 -16.04 -6.03 22.21
CA HIS A 37 -14.87 -5.63 22.98
C HIS A 37 -15.24 -5.67 24.47
N GLN A 38 -14.88 -6.75 25.12
CA GLN A 38 -15.09 -6.88 26.57
C GLN A 38 -14.17 -5.86 27.28
N ASN A 39 -14.81 -4.85 27.87
CA ASN A 39 -14.33 -4.02 28.97
C ASN A 39 -13.61 -2.69 28.70
N ASN A 40 -13.27 -2.27 27.47
CA ASN A 40 -12.69 -0.94 27.28
C ASN A 40 -13.18 -0.25 26.02
N LEU A 41 -14.10 0.70 26.19
CA LEU A 41 -14.58 1.57 25.08
C LEU A 41 -13.44 2.36 24.41
N LEU A 42 -12.33 2.59 25.12
CA LEU A 42 -11.13 3.24 24.57
C LEU A 42 -10.37 2.34 23.60
N GLU A 43 -10.32 1.05 23.85
CA GLU A 43 -9.66 0.07 22.98
C GLU A 43 -10.49 -0.23 21.73
N ALA A 44 -11.81 -0.29 21.84
CA ALA A 44 -12.70 -0.50 20.71
C ALA A 44 -12.54 0.58 19.63
N HIS A 45 -12.33 1.84 20.03
CA HIS A 45 -12.17 2.95 19.10
C HIS A 45 -10.77 3.04 18.47
N SER A 46 -9.76 2.42 19.08
CA SER A 46 -8.40 2.35 18.50
C SER A 46 -8.24 1.18 17.53
N GLY A 47 -9.05 0.14 17.65
CA GLY A 47 -9.01 -1.05 16.79
C GLY A 47 -9.10 -0.72 15.32
N SER A 48 -10.05 0.13 14.92
CA SER A 48 -10.22 0.57 13.53
C SER A 48 -8.96 1.24 12.97
N TRP A 49 -8.26 2.05 13.75
CA TRP A 49 -7.02 2.69 13.34
C TRP A 49 -5.87 1.69 13.18
N ILE A 50 -5.80 0.68 14.06
CA ILE A 50 -4.78 -0.38 13.98
C ILE A 50 -4.99 -1.20 12.71
N VAL A 51 -6.22 -1.67 12.47
CA VAL A 51 -6.57 -2.46 11.29
C VAL A 51 -6.32 -1.68 10.01
N ALA A 52 -6.75 -0.43 9.96
CA ALA A 52 -6.57 0.43 8.80
C ALA A 52 -5.08 0.68 8.51
N THR A 53 -4.28 0.94 9.53
CA THR A 53 -2.83 1.14 9.40
C THR A 53 -2.13 -0.13 8.91
N ALA A 54 -2.51 -1.31 9.42
CA ALA A 54 -1.99 -2.58 8.95
C ALA A 54 -2.32 -2.84 7.48
N MET A 55 -3.53 -2.48 7.02
CA MET A 55 -3.91 -2.61 5.62
C MET A 55 -3.17 -1.64 4.70
N VAL A 56 -2.94 -0.40 5.13
CA VAL A 56 -2.11 0.56 4.40
C VAL A 56 -0.67 0.06 4.28
N LEU A 57 -0.11 -0.53 5.34
CA LEU A 57 1.21 -1.16 5.30
C LEU A 57 1.25 -2.32 4.30
N CYS A 58 0.24 -3.19 4.33
CA CYS A 58 0.11 -4.29 3.37
C CYS A 58 0.07 -3.78 1.93
N TYR A 59 -0.70 -2.72 1.65
CA TYR A 59 -0.73 -2.06 0.35
C TYR A 59 0.65 -1.56 -0.08
N VAL A 60 1.39 -0.89 0.83
CA VAL A 60 2.75 -0.39 0.55
C VAL A 60 3.69 -1.53 0.15
N ILE A 61 3.68 -2.64 0.88
CA ILE A 61 4.53 -3.79 0.60
C ILE A 61 4.17 -4.43 -0.75
N LEU A 62 2.88 -4.70 -0.98
CA LEU A 62 2.41 -5.29 -2.24
C LEU A 62 2.75 -4.42 -3.44
N ASN A 63 2.54 -3.11 -3.31
CA ASN A 63 2.84 -2.16 -4.37
C ASN A 63 4.34 -2.08 -4.66
N ALA A 64 5.20 -2.11 -3.63
CA ALA A 64 6.65 -2.17 -3.80
C ALA A 64 7.09 -3.45 -4.54
N LEU A 65 6.52 -4.61 -4.19
CA LEU A 65 6.80 -5.89 -4.86
C LEU A 65 6.37 -5.88 -6.33
N VAL A 66 5.20 -5.33 -6.63
CA VAL A 66 4.71 -5.21 -8.02
C VAL A 66 5.57 -4.24 -8.82
N ALA A 67 6.04 -3.13 -8.21
CA ALA A 67 6.93 -2.18 -8.87
C ALA A 67 8.23 -2.83 -9.38
N LEU A 68 8.71 -3.89 -8.73
CA LEU A 68 9.88 -4.66 -9.19
C LEU A 68 9.60 -5.46 -10.47
N LYS A 69 8.35 -5.84 -10.73
CA LYS A 69 7.95 -6.63 -11.91
C LYS A 69 7.58 -5.79 -13.12
N VAL A 70 7.12 -4.56 -12.91
CA VAL A 70 6.63 -3.68 -13.99
C VAL A 70 7.80 -3.17 -14.84
N GLU A 71 7.69 -3.21 -16.16
CA GLU A 71 8.74 -2.75 -17.10
C GLU A 71 8.96 -1.24 -17.01
N GLN A 72 7.88 -0.46 -16.95
CA GLN A 72 7.94 1.01 -16.90
C GLN A 72 7.65 1.52 -15.49
N VAL A 73 8.70 1.70 -14.68
CA VAL A 73 8.58 2.10 -13.27
C VAL A 73 8.05 3.53 -13.10
N VAL A 74 8.44 4.47 -13.98
CA VAL A 74 8.13 5.89 -13.80
C VAL A 74 6.63 6.20 -13.92
N PRO A 75 5.91 5.80 -14.99
CA PRO A 75 4.46 6.02 -15.09
C PRO A 75 3.69 5.23 -14.04
N TYR A 76 4.11 4.01 -13.75
CA TYR A 76 3.54 3.20 -12.67
C TYR A 76 3.66 3.91 -11.32
N TRP A 77 4.81 4.50 -11.02
CA TRP A 77 5.06 5.21 -9.77
C TRP A 77 4.15 6.42 -9.59
N SER A 78 4.03 7.27 -10.61
CA SER A 78 3.18 8.46 -10.54
C SER A 78 1.74 8.11 -10.20
N GLN A 79 1.19 7.10 -10.87
CA GLN A 79 -0.16 6.60 -10.60
C GLN A 79 -0.26 5.98 -9.19
N SER A 80 0.73 5.19 -8.81
CA SER A 80 0.76 4.50 -7.53
C SER A 80 0.77 5.47 -6.34
N VAL A 81 1.55 6.55 -6.42
CA VAL A 81 1.58 7.60 -5.39
C VAL A 81 0.24 8.31 -5.28
N MET A 82 -0.42 8.61 -6.40
CA MET A 82 -1.76 9.22 -6.40
C MET A 82 -2.79 8.32 -5.71
N TYR A 83 -2.80 7.03 -6.03
CA TYR A 83 -3.70 6.08 -5.38
C TYR A 83 -3.36 5.85 -3.91
N TYR A 84 -2.08 5.88 -3.54
CA TYR A 84 -1.65 5.82 -2.15
C TYR A 84 -2.16 7.01 -1.34
N LEU A 85 -2.00 8.22 -1.85
CA LEU A 85 -2.52 9.43 -1.19
C LEU A 85 -4.04 9.41 -1.09
N GLY A 86 -4.73 8.96 -2.14
CA GLY A 86 -6.17 8.75 -2.12
C GLY A 86 -6.60 7.73 -1.06
N LEU A 87 -5.87 6.62 -0.95
CA LEU A 87 -6.12 5.60 0.06
C LEU A 87 -5.91 6.13 1.47
N LEU A 88 -4.85 6.91 1.72
CA LEU A 88 -4.60 7.56 3.02
C LEU A 88 -5.75 8.51 3.40
N ALA A 89 -6.16 9.38 2.47
CA ALA A 89 -7.26 10.32 2.71
C ALA A 89 -8.58 9.59 2.99
N PHE A 90 -8.88 8.56 2.21
CA PHE A 90 -10.05 7.70 2.42
C PHE A 90 -10.00 7.02 3.79
N THR A 91 -8.87 6.41 4.14
CA THR A 91 -8.68 5.69 5.40
C THR A 91 -8.81 6.63 6.60
N TYR A 92 -8.23 7.84 6.50
CA TYR A 92 -8.39 8.86 7.55
C TYR A 92 -9.86 9.24 7.76
N GLY A 93 -10.54 9.60 6.69
CA GLY A 93 -11.97 9.98 6.75
C GLY A 93 -12.84 8.86 7.29
N TRP A 94 -12.60 7.63 6.86
CA TRP A 94 -13.34 6.46 7.30
C TRP A 94 -13.12 6.15 8.78
N CYS A 95 -11.86 6.10 9.24
CA CYS A 95 -11.55 5.87 10.65
C CYS A 95 -12.06 6.99 11.55
N PHE A 96 -12.02 8.25 11.09
CA PHE A 96 -12.61 9.38 11.81
C PHE A 96 -14.12 9.23 11.97
N LEU A 97 -14.83 8.81 10.91
CA LEU A 97 -16.28 8.59 10.96
C LEU A 97 -16.67 7.45 11.93
N LEU A 98 -15.86 6.37 11.96
CA LEU A 98 -16.15 5.23 12.83
C LEU A 98 -15.78 5.49 14.28
N SER A 99 -14.63 6.09 14.53
CA SER A 99 -14.09 6.28 15.88
C SER A 99 -14.56 7.58 16.56
N GLY A 100 -14.97 8.59 15.77
CA GLY A 100 -15.25 9.93 16.26
C GLY A 100 -14.03 10.65 16.83
N LYS A 101 -12.83 10.07 16.72
CA LYS A 101 -11.57 10.58 17.26
C LYS A 101 -10.61 10.94 16.15
N GLN A 102 -9.85 12.01 16.37
CA GLN A 102 -8.76 12.37 15.46
C GLN A 102 -7.55 11.45 15.64
N ILE A 103 -6.73 11.35 14.62
CA ILE A 103 -5.53 10.51 14.61
C ILE A 103 -4.57 10.85 15.77
N ASP A 104 -4.53 12.11 16.19
CA ASP A 104 -3.70 12.59 17.32
C ASP A 104 -4.24 12.16 18.69
N GLU A 105 -5.53 11.87 18.79
CA GLU A 105 -6.19 11.46 20.03
C GLU A 105 -6.08 9.94 20.29
N VAL A 106 -5.82 9.17 19.22
CA VAL A 106 -5.76 7.71 19.29
C VAL A 106 -4.34 7.18 19.54
N GLY A 107 -3.36 8.06 19.71
CA GLY A 107 -1.97 7.70 20.00
C GLY A 107 -0.99 8.10 18.89
N SER A 108 0.08 7.31 18.72
CA SER A 108 1.18 7.64 17.79
C SER A 108 0.90 7.35 16.32
N PHE A 109 -0.34 7.17 15.89
CA PHE A 109 -0.68 6.77 14.51
C PHE A 109 -0.28 7.83 13.48
N ARG A 110 -0.37 9.11 13.80
CA ARG A 110 0.10 10.20 12.93
C ARG A 110 1.58 10.04 12.57
N TRP A 111 2.41 9.76 13.58
CA TRP A 111 3.83 9.52 13.37
C TRP A 111 4.09 8.25 12.57
N LEU A 112 3.34 7.21 12.85
CA LEU A 112 3.43 5.93 12.13
C LEU A 112 3.10 6.10 10.63
N TRP A 113 2.06 6.86 10.29
CA TRP A 113 1.69 7.14 8.90
C TRP A 113 2.75 7.99 8.18
N PHE A 114 3.37 8.92 8.89
CA PHE A 114 4.51 9.67 8.34
C PHE A 114 5.68 8.74 8.01
N VAL A 115 6.08 7.88 8.95
CA VAL A 115 7.14 6.88 8.75
C VAL A 115 6.79 5.94 7.60
N LEU A 116 5.54 5.49 7.53
CA LEU A 116 5.07 4.59 6.48
C LEU A 116 5.15 5.22 5.09
N THR A 117 4.83 6.51 4.98
CA THR A 117 4.97 7.28 3.74
C THR A 117 6.45 7.42 3.34
N MET A 118 7.34 7.67 4.32
CA MET A 118 8.78 7.72 4.07
C MET A 118 9.32 6.37 3.60
N VAL A 119 8.92 5.27 4.25
CA VAL A 119 9.29 3.90 3.86
C VAL A 119 8.81 3.61 2.44
N TYR A 120 7.58 3.99 2.11
CA TYR A 120 7.03 3.83 0.76
C TYR A 120 7.89 4.54 -0.30
N MET A 121 8.29 5.78 -0.05
CA MET A 121 9.16 6.53 -0.95
C MET A 121 10.54 5.88 -1.10
N VAL A 122 11.14 5.39 -0.01
CA VAL A 122 12.43 4.70 -0.03
C VAL A 122 12.36 3.41 -0.86
N PHE A 123 11.32 2.60 -0.68
CA PHE A 123 11.12 1.39 -1.50
C PHE A 123 11.05 1.71 -2.99
N PHE A 124 10.41 2.80 -3.36
CA PHE A 124 10.35 3.23 -4.75
C PHE A 124 11.71 3.62 -5.32
N VAL A 125 12.50 4.37 -4.56
CA VAL A 125 13.87 4.74 -4.97
C VAL A 125 14.72 3.49 -5.17
N ILE A 126 14.61 2.52 -4.27
CA ILE A 126 15.33 1.24 -4.36
C ILE A 126 14.89 0.46 -5.61
N ALA A 127 13.59 0.30 -5.85
CA ALA A 127 13.06 -0.41 -7.01
C ALA A 127 13.52 0.23 -8.33
N ARG A 128 13.50 1.56 -8.41
CA ARG A 128 14.01 2.30 -9.58
C ARG A 128 15.51 2.09 -9.79
N SER A 129 16.29 2.11 -8.71
CA SER A 129 17.74 1.92 -8.75
C SER A 129 18.10 0.52 -9.24
N ILE A 130 17.43 -0.51 -8.72
CA ILE A 130 17.61 -1.90 -9.13
C ILE A 130 17.34 -2.05 -10.64
N LYS A 131 16.22 -1.51 -11.13
CA LYS A 131 15.91 -1.59 -12.56
C LYS A 131 16.93 -0.88 -13.43
N ARG A 132 17.41 0.29 -13.02
CA ARG A 132 18.45 1.01 -13.76
C ARG A 132 19.73 0.20 -13.86
N ILE A 133 20.10 -0.51 -12.81
CA ILE A 133 21.30 -1.40 -12.80
C ILE A 133 21.08 -2.57 -13.77
N ILE A 134 19.90 -3.20 -13.75
CA ILE A 134 19.56 -4.30 -14.66
C ILE A 134 19.60 -3.83 -16.12
N ASP A 135 19.04 -2.66 -16.43
CA ASP A 135 19.03 -2.11 -17.79
C ASP A 135 20.45 -1.81 -18.29
N ILE A 136 21.34 -1.32 -17.41
CA ILE A 136 22.74 -1.08 -17.75
C ILE A 136 23.45 -2.41 -18.03
N ALA A 137 23.25 -3.42 -17.18
CA ALA A 137 23.85 -4.73 -17.35
C ALA A 137 23.42 -5.39 -18.67
N ASN A 138 22.11 -5.35 -18.97
CA ASN A 138 21.57 -5.91 -20.22
C ASN A 138 22.16 -5.22 -21.47
N ARG A 139 22.28 -3.89 -21.45
CA ARG A 139 22.90 -3.14 -22.56
C ARG A 139 24.39 -3.46 -22.75
N GLN A 140 25.11 -3.76 -21.66
CA GLN A 140 26.50 -4.20 -21.74
C GLN A 140 26.62 -5.59 -22.35
N ASP A 141 25.71 -6.50 -21.97
CA ASP A 141 25.69 -7.87 -22.50
C ASP A 141 25.36 -7.89 -24.01
N GLU A 142 24.44 -7.03 -24.45
CA GLU A 142 24.10 -6.87 -25.87
C GLU A 142 25.28 -6.35 -26.68
N ARG A 143 26.08 -5.42 -26.14
CA ARG A 143 27.30 -4.91 -26.80
C ARG A 143 28.38 -5.98 -26.93
N LEU A 144 28.55 -6.79 -25.88
CA LEU A 144 29.54 -7.88 -25.90
C LEU A 144 29.15 -9.04 -26.82
N ARG A 145 27.85 -9.24 -27.06
CA ARG A 145 27.38 -10.27 -28.00
C ARG A 145 27.32 -9.79 -29.46
N GLY A 146 27.37 -8.50 -29.70
CA GLY A 146 27.35 -7.90 -31.02
C GLY A 146 28.78 -7.70 -31.65
N GLU A 147 29.82 -8.00 -30.88
CA GLU A 147 31.20 -8.10 -31.37
C GLU A 147 31.58 -9.56 -31.56
#